data_0896d60550f5eb61ca4da5c3f432dca5
#
_entry.id   0896d60550f5eb61ca4da5c3f432dca5
#
_cell.length_a   1.000
_cell.length_b   1.000
_cell.length_c   1.000
_cell.angle_alpha   90.00
_cell.angle_beta   90.00
_cell.angle_gamma   90.00
#
_symmetry.space_group_name_H-M   'P 1'
#
loop_
_entity.id
_entity.type
_entity.pdbx_description
1 polymer ?
#
loop_
_entity_poly.entity_id
_entity_poly.type
_entity_poly.pdbx_seq_one_letter_code
_entity_poly.pdbx_strand_id
1 'polypeptide(L)'
;MHSYHLLEILAVGFGLALLFGYLAQQIRLSPIVGYLAAGFLIGPLTPGFVADADLANNLAEAGIILLMFGVGLHFHTEDLIAVKGIAVPGALVQAAAATLFGILAAAALGYSFSEGIFLGLGLSVASTVVLLRVLTDNHRLETHAGTVAVGWLVVEDIFTVLMLVLLPAIGPALSSGENFSAGSLLWAVFAAGLKLTALWILVMIIGSRIMPWVLKRIVRTKSHELFTLTILSAAFLTALAAAYIFDASFALGAFLGGMVIGKSKVSHQAGTQLLPFRDAFSVLFFLSVGMLFQPSFLAEQPGIVILSLFIVLIVKPLSTVGIITLLGGTAETSFTVAAGLAQVGEFSFILAQAGLSLGLISQDIYSVLIISALISIALNPFLMKAVPSALSRTSHIPSLWKLLNDRAKKIDKTRQEETARQAHQLPRPKQSALIAGYGPAGQAAAKAVSSCGFDPIILDMNLDTITLLERQKIPAVYGDITREDILKAAGVQQSALFIITVPSAAAAAEAAIAAKHLNPDLTIYARTRFFQDRPLLEDAGVNHILFEEDAIAETLAEFIKTDLNKTKSASCQS
;
A
#
# COMPACT_ATOMS: atom_id res chain seq x y z
N MET A 1 -8.89 -5.27 -47.66
CA MET A 1 -7.80 -5.67 -46.73
C MET A 1 -8.41 -5.69 -45.33
N HIS A 2 -8.52 -6.87 -44.73
CA HIS A 2 -8.94 -6.93 -43.33
C HIS A 2 -7.84 -6.30 -42.50
N SER A 3 -8.17 -5.25 -41.77
CA SER A 3 -7.23 -4.57 -40.88
C SER A 3 -6.93 -5.47 -39.69
N TYR A 4 -5.75 -6.08 -39.65
CA TYR A 4 -5.26 -6.87 -38.51
C TYR A 4 -4.77 -5.98 -37.34
N HIS A 5 -5.14 -4.69 -37.30
CA HIS A 5 -4.63 -3.70 -36.33
C HIS A 5 -4.67 -4.18 -34.87
N LEU A 6 -5.73 -4.87 -34.46
CA LEU A 6 -5.83 -5.41 -33.09
C LEU A 6 -4.77 -6.49 -32.83
N LEU A 7 -4.61 -7.44 -33.77
CA LEU A 7 -3.62 -8.51 -33.62
C LEU A 7 -2.19 -7.98 -33.67
N GLU A 8 -1.95 -6.97 -34.50
CA GLU A 8 -0.66 -6.31 -34.62
C GLU A 8 -0.29 -5.58 -33.32
N ILE A 9 -1.22 -4.80 -32.73
CA ILE A 9 -0.99 -4.14 -31.43
C ILE A 9 -0.72 -5.17 -30.33
N LEU A 10 -1.48 -6.25 -30.28
CA LEU A 10 -1.28 -7.29 -29.26
C LEU A 10 0.06 -8.02 -29.45
N ALA A 11 0.38 -8.42 -30.68
CA ALA A 11 1.60 -9.18 -30.95
C ALA A 11 2.86 -8.33 -30.79
N VAL A 12 2.91 -7.17 -31.46
CA VAL A 12 4.07 -6.27 -31.43
C VAL A 12 4.16 -5.57 -30.06
N GLY A 13 3.04 -5.10 -29.52
CA GLY A 13 2.97 -4.42 -28.24
C GLY A 13 3.43 -5.32 -27.09
N PHE A 14 2.87 -6.52 -26.94
CA PHE A 14 3.33 -7.45 -25.89
C PHE A 14 4.77 -7.93 -26.12
N GLY A 15 5.18 -8.15 -27.37
CA GLY A 15 6.55 -8.55 -27.68
C GLY A 15 7.57 -7.50 -27.27
N LEU A 16 7.34 -6.24 -27.62
CA LEU A 16 8.20 -5.13 -27.23
C LEU A 16 8.11 -4.82 -25.72
N ALA A 17 6.92 -4.88 -25.14
CA ALA A 17 6.76 -4.70 -23.70
C ALA A 17 7.54 -5.76 -22.92
N LEU A 18 7.49 -7.03 -23.33
CA LEU A 18 8.29 -8.10 -22.74
C LEU A 18 9.78 -7.80 -22.85
N LEU A 19 10.26 -7.44 -24.04
CA LEU A 19 11.68 -7.15 -24.29
C LEU A 19 12.16 -5.98 -23.44
N PHE A 20 11.48 -4.83 -23.52
CA PHE A 20 11.90 -3.62 -22.80
C PHE A 20 11.63 -3.72 -21.30
N GLY A 21 10.56 -4.38 -20.87
CA GLY A 21 10.30 -4.67 -19.47
C GLY A 21 11.38 -5.56 -18.86
N TYR A 22 11.83 -6.59 -19.59
CA TYR A 22 12.94 -7.43 -19.18
C TYR A 22 14.26 -6.66 -19.11
N LEU A 23 14.59 -5.83 -20.12
CA LEU A 23 15.78 -4.99 -20.11
C LEU A 23 15.77 -4.00 -18.96
N ALA A 24 14.64 -3.34 -18.71
CA ALA A 24 14.49 -2.45 -17.55
C ALA A 24 14.76 -3.19 -16.23
N GLN A 25 14.24 -4.40 -16.09
CA GLN A 25 14.46 -5.22 -14.90
C GLN A 25 15.94 -5.62 -14.72
N GLN A 26 16.64 -5.93 -15.80
CA GLN A 26 18.08 -6.24 -15.76
C GLN A 26 18.93 -5.08 -15.22
N ILE A 27 18.55 -3.85 -15.54
CA ILE A 27 19.21 -2.64 -15.02
C ILE A 27 18.58 -2.14 -13.71
N ARG A 28 17.77 -2.99 -13.06
CA ARG A 28 17.12 -2.71 -11.77
C ARG A 28 16.12 -1.54 -11.79
N LEU A 29 15.54 -1.24 -12.93
CA LEU A 29 14.40 -0.33 -13.07
C LEU A 29 13.08 -1.09 -12.99
N SER A 30 11.99 -0.33 -12.78
CA SER A 30 10.64 -0.89 -12.86
C SER A 30 10.33 -1.33 -14.28
N PRO A 31 9.69 -2.50 -14.51
CA PRO A 31 9.21 -2.91 -15.82
C PRO A 31 8.29 -1.89 -16.50
N ILE A 32 7.58 -1.06 -15.73
CA ILE A 32 6.72 0.02 -16.24
C ILE A 32 7.49 0.98 -17.15
N VAL A 33 8.74 1.30 -16.79
CA VAL A 33 9.62 2.13 -17.63
C VAL A 33 9.84 1.48 -19.00
N GLY A 34 10.02 0.16 -19.01
CA GLY A 34 10.15 -0.62 -20.25
C GLY A 34 8.87 -0.62 -21.08
N TYR A 35 7.70 -0.74 -20.45
CA TYR A 35 6.41 -0.72 -21.15
C TYR A 35 6.12 0.66 -21.78
N LEU A 36 6.44 1.74 -21.09
CA LEU A 36 6.33 3.11 -21.62
C LEU A 36 7.30 3.31 -22.80
N ALA A 37 8.54 2.83 -22.69
CA ALA A 37 9.52 2.89 -23.78
C ALA A 37 9.07 2.05 -25.01
N ALA A 38 8.50 0.88 -24.79
CA ALA A 38 7.91 0.05 -25.84
C ALA A 38 6.74 0.79 -26.53
N GLY A 39 5.87 1.43 -25.74
CA GLY A 39 4.77 2.27 -26.25
C GLY A 39 5.27 3.41 -27.11
N PHE A 40 6.30 4.13 -26.67
CA PHE A 40 6.92 5.18 -27.47
C PHE A 40 7.41 4.67 -28.82
N LEU A 41 8.04 3.49 -28.88
CA LEU A 41 8.56 2.94 -30.11
C LEU A 41 7.49 2.54 -31.12
N ILE A 42 6.30 2.16 -30.69
CA ILE A 42 5.17 1.84 -31.58
C ILE A 42 4.22 3.04 -31.78
N GLY A 43 4.57 4.17 -31.19
CA GLY A 43 3.79 5.40 -31.26
C GLY A 43 3.98 6.16 -32.58
N PRO A 44 3.14 7.18 -32.84
CA PRO A 44 3.12 7.91 -34.12
C PRO A 44 4.38 8.77 -34.35
N LEU A 45 5.23 8.95 -33.36
CA LEU A 45 6.42 9.81 -33.43
C LEU A 45 7.69 9.07 -33.84
N THR A 46 7.64 7.75 -33.93
CA THR A 46 8.80 6.93 -34.33
C THR A 46 8.61 6.35 -35.74
N PRO A 47 9.68 6.30 -36.56
CA PRO A 47 9.60 5.67 -37.88
C PRO A 47 9.45 4.14 -37.73
N GLY A 48 8.59 3.53 -38.52
CA GLY A 48 8.40 2.08 -38.57
C GLY A 48 6.96 1.65 -38.39
N PHE A 49 6.73 0.65 -37.55
CA PHE A 49 5.38 0.19 -37.21
C PHE A 49 4.70 1.21 -36.30
N VAL A 50 3.59 1.77 -36.77
CA VAL A 50 2.75 2.71 -36.00
C VAL A 50 1.46 1.99 -35.62
N ALA A 51 1.23 1.83 -34.33
CA ALA A 51 -0.01 1.25 -33.83
C ALA A 51 -1.17 2.25 -33.95
N ASP A 52 -2.38 1.72 -34.13
CA ASP A 52 -3.60 2.52 -34.12
C ASP A 52 -3.84 3.09 -32.72
N ALA A 53 -3.76 4.44 -32.62
CA ALA A 53 -3.85 5.14 -31.33
C ALA A 53 -5.24 5.02 -30.71
N ASP A 54 -6.31 5.05 -31.49
CA ASP A 54 -7.68 4.94 -31.00
C ASP A 54 -7.95 3.55 -30.43
N LEU A 55 -7.47 2.52 -31.13
CA LEU A 55 -7.57 1.14 -30.64
C LEU A 55 -6.71 0.92 -29.39
N ALA A 56 -5.50 1.50 -29.34
CA ALA A 56 -4.64 1.43 -28.15
C ALA A 56 -5.30 2.11 -26.94
N ASN A 57 -5.95 3.27 -27.13
CA ASN A 57 -6.69 3.95 -26.07
C ASN A 57 -7.89 3.12 -25.58
N ASN A 58 -8.66 2.50 -26.46
CA ASN A 58 -9.77 1.63 -26.05
C ASN A 58 -9.30 0.43 -25.25
N LEU A 59 -8.15 -0.17 -25.60
CA LEU A 59 -7.53 -1.24 -24.84
C LEU A 59 -6.99 -0.75 -23.49
N ALA A 60 -6.47 0.48 -23.45
CA ALA A 60 -6.02 1.12 -22.22
C ALA A 60 -7.18 1.38 -21.24
N GLU A 61 -8.36 1.79 -21.74
CA GLU A 61 -9.56 1.94 -20.91
C GLU A 61 -9.97 0.61 -20.26
N ALA A 62 -9.93 -0.49 -21.03
CA ALA A 62 -10.14 -1.81 -20.46
C ALA A 62 -9.10 -2.16 -19.37
N GLY A 63 -7.85 -1.76 -19.58
CA GLY A 63 -6.78 -1.87 -18.57
C GLY A 63 -7.10 -1.10 -17.29
N ILE A 64 -7.54 0.15 -17.42
CA ILE A 64 -7.96 0.99 -16.27
C ILE A 64 -9.11 0.36 -15.51
N ILE A 65 -10.13 -0.16 -16.21
CA ILE A 65 -11.28 -0.84 -15.60
C ILE A 65 -10.81 -2.03 -14.76
N LEU A 66 -9.98 -2.91 -15.31
CA LEU A 66 -9.51 -4.09 -14.58
C LEU A 66 -8.56 -3.73 -13.43
N LEU A 67 -7.72 -2.71 -13.60
CA LEU A 67 -6.83 -2.21 -12.56
C LEU A 67 -7.64 -1.64 -11.39
N MET A 68 -8.61 -0.76 -11.67
CA MET A 68 -9.44 -0.14 -10.65
C MET A 68 -10.35 -1.13 -9.92
N PHE A 69 -10.89 -2.09 -10.65
CA PHE A 69 -11.64 -3.18 -10.04
C PHE A 69 -10.77 -4.02 -9.11
N GLY A 70 -9.52 -4.31 -9.50
CA GLY A 70 -8.54 -4.99 -8.66
C GLY A 70 -8.21 -4.21 -7.38
N VAL A 71 -8.04 -2.89 -7.48
CA VAL A 71 -7.85 -2.00 -6.31
C VAL A 71 -9.07 -2.06 -5.38
N GLY A 72 -10.27 -1.92 -5.95
CA GLY A 72 -11.52 -2.02 -5.18
C GLY A 72 -11.69 -3.37 -4.47
N LEU A 73 -11.26 -4.46 -5.11
CA LEU A 73 -11.34 -5.81 -4.56
C LEU A 73 -10.50 -5.99 -3.28
N HIS A 74 -9.33 -5.35 -3.24
CA HIS A 74 -8.40 -5.42 -2.11
C HIS A 74 -8.62 -4.29 -1.08
N PHE A 75 -9.57 -3.40 -1.34
CA PHE A 75 -9.85 -2.28 -0.45
C PHE A 75 -10.57 -2.74 0.83
N HIS A 76 -9.88 -2.63 1.97
CA HIS A 76 -10.44 -2.89 3.30
C HIS A 76 -10.45 -1.60 4.12
N THR A 77 -11.62 -1.21 4.59
CA THR A 77 -11.80 -0.01 5.42
C THR A 77 -11.06 -0.08 6.76
N GLU A 78 -10.78 -1.29 7.23
CA GLU A 78 -10.06 -1.57 8.48
C GLU A 78 -8.59 -1.17 8.42
N ASP A 79 -7.94 -1.39 7.26
CA ASP A 79 -6.52 -1.04 7.05
C ASP A 79 -6.31 0.47 7.10
N LEU A 80 -7.27 1.25 6.59
CA LEU A 80 -7.25 2.70 6.65
C LEU A 80 -7.39 3.22 8.10
N ILE A 81 -8.21 2.55 8.92
CA ILE A 81 -8.44 2.94 10.32
C ILE A 81 -7.16 2.78 11.15
N ALA A 82 -6.36 1.74 10.88
CA ALA A 82 -5.13 1.46 11.63
C ALA A 82 -4.05 2.55 11.48
N VAL A 83 -3.95 3.21 10.33
CA VAL A 83 -2.90 4.21 10.03
C VAL A 83 -3.43 5.65 9.91
N LYS A 84 -4.71 5.87 10.19
CA LYS A 84 -5.39 7.16 9.98
C LYS A 84 -4.70 8.37 10.64
N GLY A 85 -3.99 8.16 11.75
CA GLY A 85 -3.38 9.25 12.51
C GLY A 85 -2.21 9.95 11.83
N ILE A 86 -1.47 9.26 10.96
CA ILE A 86 -0.32 9.80 10.22
C ILE A 86 -0.61 9.83 8.71
N ALA A 87 -1.16 8.74 8.17
CA ALA A 87 -1.33 8.59 6.73
C ALA A 87 -2.37 9.56 6.15
N VAL A 88 -3.53 9.73 6.80
CA VAL A 88 -4.59 10.60 6.27
C VAL A 88 -4.16 12.08 6.25
N PRO A 89 -3.77 12.70 7.38
CA PRO A 89 -3.34 14.10 7.34
C PRO A 89 -2.08 14.29 6.49
N GLY A 90 -1.20 13.29 6.48
CA GLY A 90 0.02 13.32 5.70
C GLY A 90 -0.23 13.36 4.19
N ALA A 91 -1.00 12.43 3.66
CA ALA A 91 -1.35 12.38 2.25
C ALA A 91 -2.07 13.65 1.77
N LEU A 92 -3.02 14.16 2.58
CA LEU A 92 -3.76 15.39 2.24
C LEU A 92 -2.86 16.62 2.22
N VAL A 93 -1.99 16.80 3.22
CA VAL A 93 -1.05 17.94 3.27
C VAL A 93 -0.04 17.84 2.12
N GLN A 94 0.47 16.65 1.82
CA GLN A 94 1.38 16.43 0.70
C GLN A 94 0.70 16.75 -0.64
N ALA A 95 -0.53 16.27 -0.86
CA ALA A 95 -1.29 16.55 -2.08
C ALA A 95 -1.55 18.06 -2.21
N ALA A 96 -1.93 18.73 -1.13
CA ALA A 96 -2.13 20.18 -1.11
C ALA A 96 -0.82 20.94 -1.41
N ALA A 97 0.31 20.53 -0.83
CA ALA A 97 1.61 21.13 -1.10
C ALA A 97 2.01 20.93 -2.58
N ALA A 98 1.93 19.70 -3.10
CA ALA A 98 2.23 19.44 -4.50
C ALA A 98 1.32 20.23 -5.45
N THR A 99 0.02 20.34 -5.13
CA THR A 99 -0.94 21.12 -5.92
C THR A 99 -0.62 22.61 -5.89
N LEU A 100 -0.30 23.17 -4.72
CA LEU A 100 0.10 24.57 -4.60
C LEU A 100 1.35 24.86 -5.44
N PHE A 101 2.39 24.04 -5.35
CA PHE A 101 3.61 24.21 -6.13
C PHE A 101 3.38 23.94 -7.63
N GLY A 102 2.46 23.03 -7.99
CA GLY A 102 2.02 22.81 -9.36
C GLY A 102 1.36 24.05 -9.98
N ILE A 103 0.46 24.70 -9.22
CA ILE A 103 -0.18 25.97 -9.62
C ILE A 103 0.87 27.07 -9.80
N LEU A 104 1.81 27.21 -8.85
CA LEU A 104 2.87 28.21 -8.93
C LEU A 104 3.80 27.97 -10.12
N ALA A 105 4.18 26.71 -10.38
CA ALA A 105 5.02 26.34 -11.52
C ALA A 105 4.32 26.61 -12.85
N ALA A 106 3.04 26.23 -12.97
CA ALA A 106 2.22 26.49 -14.15
C ALA A 106 2.06 28.00 -14.40
N ALA A 107 1.70 28.76 -13.37
CA ALA A 107 1.53 30.22 -13.46
C ALA A 107 2.83 30.93 -13.86
N ALA A 108 3.98 30.49 -13.32
CA ALA A 108 5.29 31.08 -13.64
C ALA A 108 5.68 30.89 -15.12
N LEU A 109 5.10 29.89 -15.78
CA LEU A 109 5.40 29.54 -17.19
C LEU A 109 4.25 29.83 -18.14
N GLY A 110 3.18 30.52 -17.67
CA GLY A 110 2.07 30.99 -18.50
C GLY A 110 0.99 29.95 -18.78
N TYR A 111 0.99 28.83 -18.07
CA TYR A 111 -0.09 27.84 -18.13
C TYR A 111 -1.29 28.28 -17.29
N SER A 112 -2.46 27.74 -17.58
CA SER A 112 -3.71 28.05 -16.89
C SER A 112 -3.75 27.53 -15.45
N PHE A 113 -4.66 28.10 -14.65
CA PHE A 113 -4.87 27.66 -13.27
C PHE A 113 -5.33 26.19 -13.18
N SER A 114 -6.20 25.75 -14.10
CA SER A 114 -6.64 24.36 -14.19
C SER A 114 -5.47 23.41 -14.46
N GLU A 115 -4.60 23.75 -15.42
CA GLU A 115 -3.40 22.98 -15.74
C GLU A 115 -2.48 22.85 -14.53
N GLY A 116 -2.31 23.93 -13.76
CA GLY A 116 -1.52 23.92 -12.53
C GLY A 116 -2.09 23.00 -11.46
N ILE A 117 -3.41 22.96 -11.28
CA ILE A 117 -4.09 22.02 -10.37
C ILE A 117 -3.81 20.59 -10.81
N PHE A 118 -4.03 20.27 -12.09
CA PHE A 118 -3.82 18.92 -12.60
C PHE A 118 -2.36 18.48 -12.54
N LEU A 119 -1.44 19.38 -12.83
CA LEU A 119 -0.02 19.14 -12.69
C LEU A 119 0.31 18.75 -11.25
N GLY A 120 -0.09 19.56 -10.28
CA GLY A 120 0.21 19.32 -8.89
C GLY A 120 -0.48 18.06 -8.32
N LEU A 121 -1.75 17.84 -8.64
CA LEU A 121 -2.48 16.63 -8.27
C LEU A 121 -1.83 15.37 -8.89
N GLY A 122 -1.51 15.42 -10.18
CA GLY A 122 -0.84 14.32 -10.86
C GLY A 122 0.53 14.01 -10.26
N LEU A 123 1.33 15.03 -9.92
CA LEU A 123 2.63 14.83 -9.27
C LEU A 123 2.52 14.39 -7.81
N SER A 124 1.39 14.58 -7.15
CA SER A 124 1.21 14.22 -5.74
C SER A 124 1.10 12.72 -5.51
N VAL A 125 0.61 11.96 -6.47
CA VAL A 125 0.28 10.54 -6.31
C VAL A 125 1.50 9.67 -6.57
N ALA A 126 1.78 8.72 -5.68
CA ALA A 126 2.89 7.77 -5.82
C ALA A 126 2.42 6.40 -6.36
N SER A 127 3.33 5.61 -6.93
CA SER A 127 3.03 4.27 -7.43
C SER A 127 3.09 3.23 -6.33
N THR A 128 2.01 2.47 -6.20
CA THR A 128 1.89 1.34 -5.27
C THR A 128 2.90 0.25 -5.60
N VAL A 129 3.04 -0.09 -6.88
CA VAL A 129 3.94 -1.16 -7.35
C VAL A 129 5.40 -0.82 -7.07
N VAL A 130 5.80 0.42 -7.36
CA VAL A 130 7.20 0.89 -7.15
C VAL A 130 7.51 0.96 -5.67
N LEU A 131 6.62 1.53 -4.84
CA LEU A 131 6.82 1.63 -3.40
C LEU A 131 6.98 0.25 -2.74
N LEU A 132 6.05 -0.66 -2.99
CA LEU A 132 6.08 -2.00 -2.41
C LEU A 132 7.38 -2.74 -2.79
N ARG A 133 7.77 -2.67 -4.07
CA ARG A 133 9.01 -3.27 -4.54
C ARG A 133 10.23 -2.69 -3.84
N VAL A 134 10.35 -1.36 -3.79
CA VAL A 134 11.51 -0.69 -3.19
C VAL A 134 11.59 -0.96 -1.68
N LEU A 135 10.47 -1.01 -0.96
CA LEU A 135 10.43 -1.38 0.45
C LEU A 135 10.83 -2.85 0.66
N THR A 136 10.37 -3.76 -0.20
CA THR A 136 10.72 -5.20 -0.14
C THR A 136 12.21 -5.40 -0.42
N ASP A 137 12.74 -4.80 -1.49
CA ASP A 137 14.15 -4.90 -1.88
C ASP A 137 15.13 -4.35 -0.81
N ASN A 138 14.64 -3.45 0.05
CA ASN A 138 15.40 -2.88 1.15
C ASN A 138 15.02 -3.44 2.54
N HIS A 139 14.26 -4.53 2.60
CA HIS A 139 13.79 -5.20 3.83
C HIS A 139 13.06 -4.25 4.81
N ARG A 140 12.31 -3.26 4.29
CA ARG A 140 11.61 -2.25 5.08
C ARG A 140 10.09 -2.39 5.06
N LEU A 141 9.53 -3.34 4.30
CA LEU A 141 8.07 -3.49 4.14
C LEU A 141 7.38 -3.80 5.47
N GLU A 142 7.94 -4.69 6.26
CA GLU A 142 7.36 -5.13 7.55
C GLU A 142 7.74 -4.21 8.73
N THR A 143 8.47 -3.12 8.48
CA THR A 143 8.80 -2.13 9.51
C THR A 143 7.64 -1.16 9.75
N HIS A 144 7.66 -0.46 10.90
CA HIS A 144 6.70 0.63 11.15
C HIS A 144 6.70 1.68 10.03
N ALA A 145 7.90 2.04 9.52
CA ALA A 145 8.02 2.97 8.39
C ALA A 145 7.36 2.42 7.11
N GLY A 146 7.50 1.12 6.83
CA GLY A 146 6.83 0.45 5.72
C GLY A 146 5.31 0.46 5.87
N THR A 147 4.80 0.13 7.05
CA THR A 147 3.36 0.18 7.33
C THR A 147 2.77 1.58 7.14
N VAL A 148 3.47 2.62 7.64
CA VAL A 148 3.06 4.02 7.43
C VAL A 148 3.08 4.40 5.95
N ALA A 149 4.13 4.00 5.20
CA ALA A 149 4.25 4.29 3.77
C ALA A 149 3.12 3.64 2.95
N VAL A 150 2.82 2.37 3.22
CA VAL A 150 1.73 1.64 2.55
C VAL A 150 0.36 2.27 2.89
N GLY A 151 0.13 2.58 4.17
CA GLY A 151 -1.10 3.25 4.59
C GLY A 151 -1.28 4.63 3.98
N TRP A 152 -0.19 5.40 3.84
CA TRP A 152 -0.20 6.71 3.17
C TRP A 152 -0.61 6.57 1.70
N LEU A 153 -0.05 5.60 1.01
CA LEU A 153 -0.33 5.32 -0.38
C LEU A 153 -1.79 4.90 -0.60
N VAL A 154 -2.35 4.07 0.29
CA VAL A 154 -3.79 3.72 0.26
C VAL A 154 -4.66 4.99 0.34
N VAL A 155 -4.27 5.97 1.15
CA VAL A 155 -4.99 7.26 1.22
C VAL A 155 -4.84 8.06 -0.08
N GLU A 156 -3.64 8.10 -0.67
CA GLU A 156 -3.41 8.75 -1.97
C GLU A 156 -4.26 8.12 -3.07
N ASP A 157 -4.34 6.78 -3.11
CA ASP A 157 -5.14 6.05 -4.09
C ASP A 157 -6.63 6.38 -3.95
N ILE A 158 -7.16 6.38 -2.71
CA ILE A 158 -8.56 6.76 -2.43
C ILE A 158 -8.81 8.21 -2.83
N PHE A 159 -7.88 9.12 -2.47
CA PHE A 159 -7.99 10.53 -2.82
C PHE A 159 -8.01 10.73 -4.34
N THR A 160 -7.17 10.00 -5.07
CA THR A 160 -7.12 10.07 -6.54
C THR A 160 -8.40 9.52 -7.18
N VAL A 161 -8.91 8.40 -6.69
CA VAL A 161 -10.20 7.87 -7.13
C VAL A 161 -11.30 8.91 -6.88
N LEU A 162 -11.31 9.56 -5.71
CA LEU A 162 -12.27 10.63 -5.41
C LEU A 162 -12.14 11.81 -6.37
N MET A 163 -10.90 12.21 -6.71
CA MET A 163 -10.66 13.28 -7.69
C MET A 163 -11.16 12.90 -9.09
N LEU A 164 -10.87 11.68 -9.57
CA LEU A 164 -11.36 11.17 -10.84
C LEU A 164 -12.89 11.18 -10.93
N VAL A 165 -13.52 10.95 -9.81
CA VAL A 165 -14.99 10.97 -9.67
C VAL A 165 -15.56 12.38 -9.73
N LEU A 166 -14.91 13.32 -9.06
CA LEU A 166 -15.34 14.72 -9.02
C LEU A 166 -15.03 15.45 -10.33
N LEU A 167 -14.06 14.97 -11.09
CA LEU A 167 -13.54 15.64 -12.28
C LEU A 167 -14.60 15.97 -13.34
N PRO A 168 -15.48 15.06 -13.78
CA PRO A 168 -16.52 15.39 -14.75
C PRO A 168 -17.51 16.46 -14.26
N ALA A 169 -17.69 16.55 -12.95
CA ALA A 169 -18.61 17.52 -12.34
C ALA A 169 -17.96 18.90 -12.15
N ILE A 170 -16.66 18.93 -11.83
CA ILE A 170 -15.91 20.17 -11.58
C ILE A 170 -15.29 20.71 -12.87
N GLY A 171 -15.01 19.84 -13.84
CA GLY A 171 -14.34 20.19 -15.09
C GLY A 171 -14.98 21.37 -15.84
N PRO A 172 -16.29 21.38 -16.10
CA PRO A 172 -16.95 22.53 -16.75
C PRO A 172 -16.79 23.83 -15.97
N ALA A 173 -16.73 23.77 -14.64
CA ALA A 173 -16.51 24.95 -13.80
C ALA A 173 -15.05 25.44 -13.85
N LEU A 174 -14.08 24.54 -14.04
CA LEU A 174 -12.66 24.87 -14.17
C LEU A 174 -12.31 25.44 -15.55
N SER A 175 -13.04 25.05 -16.60
CA SER A 175 -12.82 25.50 -17.99
C SER A 175 -13.45 26.85 -18.32
N SER A 176 -14.48 27.30 -17.59
CA SER A 176 -15.27 28.49 -17.90
C SER A 176 -14.69 29.84 -17.46
N GLY A 177 -13.41 29.92 -17.08
CA GLY A 177 -12.47 31.04 -16.89
C GLY A 177 -12.94 32.42 -16.41
N GLU A 178 -14.14 32.90 -16.72
CA GLU A 178 -14.56 34.28 -16.46
C GLU A 178 -15.80 34.49 -15.57
N ASN A 179 -16.54 33.45 -15.23
CA ASN A 179 -17.74 33.55 -14.36
C ASN A 179 -17.76 32.54 -13.21
N PHE A 180 -16.67 32.51 -12.46
CA PHE A 180 -16.57 31.65 -11.28
C PHE A 180 -17.41 32.23 -10.13
N SER A 181 -18.70 31.89 -10.08
CA SER A 181 -19.49 32.10 -8.88
C SER A 181 -19.20 30.97 -7.89
N ALA A 182 -18.77 31.32 -6.68
CA ALA A 182 -18.62 30.32 -5.61
C ALA A 182 -19.90 29.49 -5.41
N GLY A 183 -21.07 30.07 -5.70
CA GLY A 183 -22.36 29.37 -5.66
C GLY A 183 -22.51 28.29 -6.73
N SER A 184 -22.04 28.53 -7.97
CA SER A 184 -22.12 27.53 -9.05
C SER A 184 -21.19 26.35 -8.80
N LEU A 185 -20.00 26.61 -8.24
CA LEU A 185 -19.07 25.56 -7.83
C LEU A 185 -19.64 24.69 -6.69
N LEU A 186 -20.15 25.35 -5.64
CA LEU A 186 -20.78 24.65 -4.53
C LEU A 186 -21.97 23.79 -4.98
N TRP A 187 -22.78 24.32 -5.91
CA TRP A 187 -23.88 23.56 -6.48
C TRP A 187 -23.40 22.37 -7.32
N ALA A 188 -22.37 22.55 -8.17
CA ALA A 188 -21.80 21.46 -8.96
C ALA A 188 -21.21 20.35 -8.07
N VAL A 189 -20.44 20.72 -7.03
CA VAL A 189 -19.89 19.77 -6.05
C VAL A 189 -21.01 19.07 -5.28
N PHE A 190 -22.05 19.78 -4.87
CA PHE A 190 -23.21 19.18 -4.18
C PHE A 190 -23.97 18.21 -5.09
N ALA A 191 -24.26 18.60 -6.32
CA ALA A 191 -24.96 17.77 -7.29
C ALA A 191 -24.13 16.50 -7.64
N ALA A 192 -22.81 16.66 -7.83
CA ALA A 192 -21.90 15.53 -8.00
C ALA A 192 -21.90 14.62 -6.78
N GLY A 193 -21.76 15.18 -5.58
CA GLY A 193 -21.82 14.41 -4.33
C GLY A 193 -23.12 13.62 -4.17
N LEU A 194 -24.25 14.20 -4.59
CA LEU A 194 -25.54 13.52 -4.58
C LEU A 194 -25.61 12.36 -5.59
N LYS A 195 -25.16 12.58 -6.84
CA LYS A 195 -25.07 11.52 -7.87
C LYS A 195 -24.16 10.37 -7.41
N LEU A 196 -23.01 10.71 -6.84
CA LEU A 196 -22.04 9.73 -6.33
C LEU A 196 -22.57 8.95 -5.14
N THR A 197 -23.23 9.63 -4.22
CA THR A 197 -23.89 8.99 -3.08
C THR A 197 -24.99 8.03 -3.57
N ALA A 198 -25.78 8.45 -4.56
CA ALA A 198 -26.79 7.60 -5.18
C ALA A 198 -26.17 6.37 -5.87
N LEU A 199 -25.10 6.57 -6.64
CA LEU A 199 -24.34 5.47 -7.26
C LEU A 199 -23.75 4.52 -6.20
N TRP A 200 -23.13 5.05 -5.16
CA TRP A 200 -22.56 4.27 -4.07
C TRP A 200 -23.63 3.45 -3.35
N ILE A 201 -24.76 4.07 -3.00
CA ILE A 201 -25.89 3.41 -2.36
C ILE A 201 -26.45 2.30 -3.27
N LEU A 202 -26.64 2.61 -4.55
CA LEU A 202 -27.15 1.63 -5.53
C LEU A 202 -26.22 0.42 -5.63
N VAL A 203 -24.92 0.67 -5.87
CA VAL A 203 -23.92 -0.40 -6.01
C VAL A 203 -23.76 -1.18 -4.72
N MET A 204 -23.75 -0.52 -3.56
CA MET A 204 -23.63 -1.21 -2.26
C MET A 204 -24.89 -2.00 -1.90
N ILE A 205 -26.10 -1.47 -2.12
CA ILE A 205 -27.34 -2.17 -1.78
C ILE A 205 -27.62 -3.30 -2.77
N ILE A 206 -27.61 -3.01 -4.07
CA ILE A 206 -27.92 -3.97 -5.12
C ILE A 206 -26.76 -4.95 -5.29
N GLY A 207 -25.54 -4.45 -5.39
CA GLY A 207 -24.33 -5.25 -5.57
C GLY A 207 -24.11 -6.22 -4.41
N SER A 208 -24.26 -5.76 -3.16
CA SER A 208 -24.08 -6.62 -1.98
C SER A 208 -25.12 -7.73 -1.83
N ARG A 209 -26.26 -7.61 -2.50
CA ARG A 209 -27.29 -8.66 -2.53
C ARG A 209 -27.17 -9.57 -3.75
N ILE A 210 -27.03 -8.97 -4.94
CA ILE A 210 -27.01 -9.71 -6.21
C ILE A 210 -25.68 -10.47 -6.36
N MET A 211 -24.56 -9.82 -6.13
CA MET A 211 -23.26 -10.40 -6.41
C MET A 211 -22.95 -11.65 -5.58
N PRO A 212 -23.17 -11.69 -4.26
CA PRO A 212 -22.98 -12.92 -3.50
C PRO A 212 -23.92 -14.05 -3.93
N TRP A 213 -25.15 -13.72 -4.37
CA TRP A 213 -26.08 -14.70 -4.89
C TRP A 213 -25.58 -15.30 -6.22
N VAL A 214 -25.15 -14.45 -7.17
CA VAL A 214 -24.57 -14.89 -8.45
C VAL A 214 -23.33 -15.74 -8.21
N LEU A 215 -22.37 -15.22 -7.43
CA LEU A 215 -21.11 -15.91 -7.12
C LEU A 215 -21.35 -17.27 -6.45
N LYS A 216 -22.27 -17.34 -5.46
CA LYS A 216 -22.63 -18.60 -4.82
C LYS A 216 -23.20 -19.62 -5.82
N ARG A 217 -23.96 -19.16 -6.81
CA ARG A 217 -24.55 -20.04 -7.82
C ARG A 217 -23.47 -20.53 -8.81
N ILE A 218 -22.59 -19.65 -9.24
CA ILE A 218 -21.50 -19.96 -10.16
C ILE A 218 -20.45 -20.87 -9.51
N VAL A 219 -20.05 -20.60 -8.26
CA VAL A 219 -19.10 -21.46 -7.53
C VAL A 219 -19.59 -22.91 -7.41
N ARG A 220 -20.94 -23.10 -7.28
CA ARG A 220 -21.52 -24.45 -7.25
C ARG A 220 -21.38 -25.23 -8.54
N THR A 221 -21.19 -24.56 -9.68
CA THR A 221 -20.95 -25.24 -10.96
C THR A 221 -19.56 -25.83 -11.06
N LYS A 222 -18.63 -25.43 -10.17
CA LYS A 222 -17.20 -25.80 -10.20
C LYS A 222 -16.47 -25.44 -11.50
N SER A 223 -17.04 -24.53 -12.32
CA SER A 223 -16.43 -24.06 -13.56
C SER A 223 -15.58 -22.83 -13.29
N HIS A 224 -14.28 -22.93 -13.52
CA HIS A 224 -13.34 -21.81 -13.45
C HIS A 224 -13.64 -20.74 -14.50
N GLU A 225 -14.05 -21.16 -15.70
CA GLU A 225 -14.38 -20.25 -16.80
C GLU A 225 -15.58 -19.35 -16.46
N LEU A 226 -16.67 -19.94 -15.96
CA LEU A 226 -17.85 -19.18 -15.55
C LEU A 226 -17.55 -18.23 -14.40
N PHE A 227 -16.69 -18.63 -13.48
CA PHE A 227 -16.29 -17.77 -12.38
C PHE A 227 -15.48 -16.57 -12.87
N THR A 228 -14.47 -16.80 -13.72
CA THR A 228 -13.67 -15.72 -14.34
C THR A 228 -14.55 -14.77 -15.16
N LEU A 229 -15.45 -15.31 -16.00
CA LEU A 229 -16.40 -14.50 -16.75
C LEU A 229 -17.31 -13.66 -15.84
N THR A 230 -17.72 -14.20 -14.70
CA THR A 230 -18.54 -13.46 -13.74
C THR A 230 -17.77 -12.25 -13.18
N ILE A 231 -16.49 -12.43 -12.82
CA ILE A 231 -15.64 -11.35 -12.31
C ILE A 231 -15.41 -10.28 -13.38
N LEU A 232 -15.03 -10.68 -14.60
CA LEU A 232 -14.83 -9.75 -15.72
C LEU A 232 -16.13 -9.02 -16.07
N SER A 233 -17.26 -9.74 -16.16
CA SER A 233 -18.56 -9.14 -16.42
C SER A 233 -18.94 -8.13 -15.34
N ALA A 234 -18.69 -8.45 -14.07
CA ALA A 234 -18.92 -7.51 -12.96
C ALA A 234 -18.08 -6.25 -13.12
N ALA A 235 -16.79 -6.37 -13.44
CA ALA A 235 -15.90 -5.23 -13.63
C ALA A 235 -16.39 -4.31 -14.77
N PHE A 236 -16.65 -4.87 -15.95
CA PHE A 236 -17.07 -4.07 -17.09
C PHE A 236 -18.51 -3.54 -16.95
N LEU A 237 -19.47 -4.34 -16.45
CA LEU A 237 -20.85 -3.88 -16.29
C LEU A 237 -20.97 -2.77 -15.24
N THR A 238 -20.25 -2.85 -14.13
CA THR A 238 -20.26 -1.78 -13.12
C THR A 238 -19.59 -0.50 -13.65
N ALA A 239 -18.52 -0.62 -14.42
CA ALA A 239 -17.87 0.50 -15.09
C ALA A 239 -18.83 1.19 -16.09
N LEU A 240 -19.45 0.42 -16.99
CA LEU A 240 -20.42 0.92 -17.96
C LEU A 240 -21.66 1.52 -17.30
N ALA A 241 -22.21 0.86 -16.27
CA ALA A 241 -23.36 1.39 -15.55
C ALA A 241 -23.06 2.73 -14.86
N ALA A 242 -21.86 2.90 -14.28
CA ALA A 242 -21.44 4.16 -13.69
C ALA A 242 -21.34 5.27 -14.74
N ALA A 243 -20.76 4.98 -15.90
CA ALA A 243 -20.59 5.95 -16.97
C ALA A 243 -21.93 6.35 -17.63
N TYR A 244 -22.72 5.39 -18.04
CA TYR A 244 -23.95 5.68 -18.82
C TYR A 244 -25.14 6.11 -17.99
N ILE A 245 -25.23 5.69 -16.70
CA ILE A 245 -26.40 6.00 -15.85
C ILE A 245 -26.13 7.24 -14.97
N PHE A 246 -24.87 7.41 -14.54
CA PHE A 246 -24.51 8.41 -13.52
C PHE A 246 -23.54 9.49 -14.03
N ASP A 247 -23.15 9.45 -15.30
CA ASP A 247 -22.10 10.33 -15.88
C ASP A 247 -20.80 10.29 -15.06
N ALA A 248 -20.47 9.13 -14.48
CA ALA A 248 -19.28 8.93 -13.69
C ALA A 248 -18.17 8.26 -14.53
N SER A 249 -16.92 8.28 -14.05
CA SER A 249 -15.83 7.62 -14.77
C SER A 249 -15.96 6.09 -14.76
N PHE A 250 -15.49 5.41 -15.81
CA PHE A 250 -15.37 3.94 -15.86
C PHE A 250 -14.55 3.41 -14.68
N ALA A 251 -13.50 4.14 -14.33
CA ALA A 251 -12.60 3.83 -13.21
C ALA A 251 -13.36 3.71 -11.88
N LEU A 252 -14.25 4.67 -11.58
CA LEU A 252 -15.06 4.64 -10.36
C LEU A 252 -16.01 3.45 -10.34
N GLY A 253 -16.73 3.22 -11.44
CA GLY A 253 -17.68 2.12 -11.51
C GLY A 253 -17.00 0.77 -11.27
N ALA A 254 -15.85 0.57 -11.89
CA ALA A 254 -15.01 -0.60 -11.70
C ALA A 254 -14.54 -0.74 -10.24
N PHE A 255 -14.04 0.34 -9.63
CA PHE A 255 -13.60 0.35 -8.23
C PHE A 255 -14.74 -0.04 -7.27
N LEU A 256 -15.93 0.55 -7.45
CA LEU A 256 -17.09 0.21 -6.62
C LEU A 256 -17.52 -1.25 -6.82
N GLY A 257 -17.50 -1.75 -8.06
CA GLY A 257 -17.77 -3.16 -8.35
C GLY A 257 -16.79 -4.10 -7.67
N GLY A 258 -15.50 -3.75 -7.69
CA GLY A 258 -14.43 -4.45 -6.97
C GLY A 258 -14.68 -4.47 -5.46
N MET A 259 -15.04 -3.33 -4.88
CA MET A 259 -15.35 -3.21 -3.45
C MET A 259 -16.51 -4.12 -3.00
N VAL A 260 -17.54 -4.28 -3.83
CA VAL A 260 -18.66 -5.19 -3.54
C VAL A 260 -18.21 -6.65 -3.48
N ILE A 261 -17.37 -7.06 -4.44
CA ILE A 261 -16.84 -8.43 -4.47
C ILE A 261 -15.78 -8.63 -3.39
N GLY A 262 -14.99 -7.60 -3.07
CA GLY A 262 -14.00 -7.59 -2.00
C GLY A 262 -14.58 -7.96 -0.63
N LYS A 263 -15.83 -7.56 -0.36
CA LYS A 263 -16.57 -7.93 0.87
C LYS A 263 -17.13 -9.35 0.86
N SER A 264 -17.01 -10.09 -0.23
CA SER A 264 -17.54 -11.45 -0.35
C SER A 264 -16.53 -12.49 0.17
N LYS A 265 -17.03 -13.68 0.56
CA LYS A 265 -16.19 -14.80 1.00
C LYS A 265 -15.25 -15.36 -0.09
N VAL A 266 -15.46 -14.97 -1.34
CA VAL A 266 -14.68 -15.41 -2.51
C VAL A 266 -13.76 -14.31 -3.05
N SER A 267 -13.57 -13.22 -2.32
CA SER A 267 -12.72 -12.08 -2.72
C SER A 267 -11.30 -12.51 -3.09
N HIS A 268 -10.69 -13.36 -2.28
CA HIS A 268 -9.33 -13.86 -2.54
C HIS A 268 -9.25 -14.65 -3.86
N GLN A 269 -10.23 -15.55 -4.10
CA GLN A 269 -10.30 -16.31 -5.36
C GLN A 269 -10.55 -15.38 -6.56
N ALA A 270 -11.41 -14.37 -6.39
CA ALA A 270 -11.66 -13.38 -7.42
C ALA A 270 -10.40 -12.58 -7.76
N GLY A 271 -9.64 -12.15 -6.75
CA GLY A 271 -8.36 -11.46 -6.93
C GLY A 271 -7.34 -12.30 -7.70
N THR A 272 -7.16 -13.55 -7.29
CA THR A 272 -6.21 -14.47 -7.95
C THR A 272 -6.57 -14.70 -9.43
N GLN A 273 -7.85 -14.83 -9.76
CA GLN A 273 -8.27 -15.05 -11.17
C GLN A 273 -8.26 -13.77 -11.99
N LEU A 274 -8.46 -12.60 -11.39
CA LEU A 274 -8.37 -11.32 -12.08
C LEU A 274 -6.93 -10.94 -12.41
N LEU A 275 -5.97 -11.33 -11.59
CA LEU A 275 -4.57 -10.86 -11.64
C LEU A 275 -3.93 -10.99 -13.03
N PRO A 276 -4.00 -12.13 -13.76
CA PRO A 276 -3.40 -12.24 -15.09
C PRO A 276 -4.00 -11.29 -16.11
N PHE A 277 -5.32 -11.06 -16.06
CA PHE A 277 -6.01 -10.13 -16.96
C PHE A 277 -5.63 -8.69 -16.64
N ARG A 278 -5.67 -8.32 -15.36
CA ARG A 278 -5.23 -7.01 -14.90
C ARG A 278 -3.81 -6.71 -15.36
N ASP A 279 -2.89 -7.64 -15.17
CA ASP A 279 -1.48 -7.44 -15.52
C ASP A 279 -1.30 -7.29 -17.04
N ALA A 280 -1.94 -8.14 -17.85
CA ALA A 280 -1.87 -8.06 -19.31
C ALA A 280 -2.46 -6.73 -19.82
N PHE A 281 -3.64 -6.34 -19.36
CA PHE A 281 -4.27 -5.10 -19.80
C PHE A 281 -3.60 -3.84 -19.24
N SER A 282 -2.95 -3.94 -18.06
CA SER A 282 -2.11 -2.86 -17.54
C SER A 282 -0.91 -2.59 -18.46
N VAL A 283 -0.30 -3.62 -19.03
CA VAL A 283 0.77 -3.44 -20.05
C VAL A 283 0.24 -2.65 -21.25
N LEU A 284 -0.96 -2.97 -21.74
CA LEU A 284 -1.57 -2.23 -22.88
C LEU A 284 -1.85 -0.77 -22.50
N PHE A 285 -2.28 -0.51 -21.27
CA PHE A 285 -2.43 0.84 -20.75
C PHE A 285 -1.10 1.61 -20.79
N PHE A 286 -0.02 1.05 -20.26
CA PHE A 286 1.29 1.71 -20.29
C PHE A 286 1.85 1.87 -21.70
N LEU A 287 1.58 0.94 -22.60
CA LEU A 287 1.90 1.07 -24.02
C LEU A 287 1.18 2.28 -24.62
N SER A 288 -0.13 2.43 -24.41
CA SER A 288 -0.91 3.56 -24.91
C SER A 288 -0.39 4.89 -24.34
N VAL A 289 -0.11 4.96 -23.04
CA VAL A 289 0.50 6.14 -22.42
C VAL A 289 1.86 6.47 -23.07
N GLY A 290 2.68 5.45 -23.32
CA GLY A 290 3.99 5.60 -23.97
C GLY A 290 3.89 6.12 -25.42
N MET A 291 2.85 5.69 -26.17
CA MET A 291 2.61 6.18 -27.54
C MET A 291 2.35 7.68 -27.61
N LEU A 292 1.77 8.26 -26.58
CA LEU A 292 1.48 9.70 -26.50
C LEU A 292 2.69 10.52 -26.00
N PHE A 293 3.78 9.85 -25.61
CA PHE A 293 4.97 10.52 -25.12
C PHE A 293 5.72 11.27 -26.23
N GLN A 294 6.03 12.54 -26.01
CA GLN A 294 6.74 13.43 -26.94
C GLN A 294 8.11 13.82 -26.35
N PRO A 295 9.21 13.16 -26.76
CA PRO A 295 10.55 13.48 -26.23
C PRO A 295 11.06 14.86 -26.61
N SER A 296 10.63 15.42 -27.75
CA SER A 296 10.97 16.78 -28.19
C SER A 296 10.59 17.82 -27.13
N PHE A 297 9.51 17.56 -26.40
CA PHE A 297 9.03 18.43 -25.34
C PHE A 297 10.06 18.66 -24.23
N LEU A 298 10.93 17.68 -23.96
CA LEU A 298 12.01 17.83 -22.97
C LEU A 298 13.00 18.95 -23.38
N ALA A 299 13.23 19.10 -24.68
CA ALA A 299 14.12 20.15 -25.22
C ALA A 299 13.41 21.48 -25.41
N GLU A 300 12.10 21.44 -25.76
CA GLU A 300 11.30 22.63 -26.04
C GLU A 300 10.86 23.36 -24.77
N GLN A 301 10.50 22.59 -23.72
CA GLN A 301 9.95 23.13 -22.47
C GLN A 301 10.68 22.59 -21.22
N PRO A 302 12.02 22.76 -21.11
CA PRO A 302 12.79 22.20 -19.98
C PRO A 302 12.38 22.81 -18.63
N GLY A 303 11.89 24.05 -18.62
CA GLY A 303 11.52 24.77 -17.40
C GLY A 303 10.44 24.05 -16.59
N ILE A 304 9.33 23.66 -17.25
CA ILE A 304 8.23 22.99 -16.56
C ILE A 304 8.61 21.57 -16.12
N VAL A 305 9.44 20.88 -16.89
CA VAL A 305 9.95 19.54 -16.52
C VAL A 305 10.84 19.61 -15.27
N ILE A 306 11.76 20.58 -15.22
CA ILE A 306 12.63 20.80 -14.06
C ILE A 306 11.80 21.15 -12.82
N LEU A 307 10.83 22.07 -12.95
CA LEU A 307 9.95 22.44 -11.83
C LEU A 307 9.10 21.25 -11.37
N SER A 308 8.61 20.43 -12.27
CA SER A 308 7.84 19.23 -11.94
C SER A 308 8.71 18.20 -11.21
N LEU A 309 9.92 17.96 -11.68
CA LEU A 309 10.89 17.10 -10.97
C LEU A 309 11.28 17.69 -9.61
N PHE A 310 11.42 19.01 -9.49
CA PHE A 310 11.64 19.66 -8.20
C PHE A 310 10.47 19.41 -7.24
N ILE A 311 9.22 19.47 -7.71
CA ILE A 311 8.05 19.15 -6.88
C ILE A 311 8.13 17.70 -6.39
N VAL A 312 8.38 16.74 -7.28
CA VAL A 312 8.38 15.30 -6.93
C VAL A 312 9.56 14.91 -6.05
N LEU A 313 10.77 15.41 -6.36
CA LEU A 313 11.99 14.97 -5.71
C LEU A 313 12.40 15.82 -4.49
N ILE A 314 11.82 17.01 -4.33
CA ILE A 314 12.17 17.92 -3.23
C ILE A 314 10.93 18.31 -2.42
N VAL A 315 9.91 18.94 -3.03
CA VAL A 315 8.75 19.45 -2.30
C VAL A 315 7.98 18.31 -1.64
N LYS A 316 7.69 17.26 -2.38
CA LYS A 316 6.95 16.09 -1.91
C LYS A 316 7.68 15.38 -0.75
N PRO A 317 8.98 15.02 -0.84
CA PRO A 317 9.72 14.47 0.28
C PRO A 317 9.83 15.42 1.48
N LEU A 318 10.06 16.71 1.28
CA LEU A 318 10.17 17.66 2.38
C LEU A 318 8.84 17.84 3.13
N SER A 319 7.73 17.90 2.40
CA SER A 319 6.40 17.93 3.02
C SER A 319 6.11 16.66 3.81
N THR A 320 6.51 15.49 3.28
CA THR A 320 6.39 14.20 3.97
C THR A 320 7.21 14.16 5.25
N VAL A 321 8.49 14.56 5.20
CA VAL A 321 9.34 14.65 6.40
C VAL A 321 8.74 15.62 7.41
N GLY A 322 8.31 16.79 6.96
CA GLY A 322 7.72 17.82 7.83
C GLY A 322 6.49 17.31 8.57
N ILE A 323 5.54 16.73 7.86
CA ILE A 323 4.28 16.29 8.48
C ILE A 323 4.48 15.08 9.41
N ILE A 324 5.29 14.10 9.02
CA ILE A 324 5.58 12.94 9.88
C ILE A 324 6.26 13.41 11.18
N THR A 325 7.22 14.32 11.08
CA THR A 325 7.89 14.92 12.23
C THR A 325 6.90 15.67 13.11
N LEU A 326 6.01 16.46 12.52
CA LEU A 326 4.97 17.20 13.24
C LEU A 326 3.96 16.29 13.93
N LEU A 327 3.68 15.12 13.37
CA LEU A 327 2.78 14.13 13.96
C LEU A 327 3.48 13.18 14.95
N GLY A 328 4.78 13.37 15.18
CA GLY A 328 5.55 12.63 16.17
C GLY A 328 6.11 11.30 15.65
N GLY A 329 6.30 11.17 14.36
CA GLY A 329 7.08 10.07 13.77
C GLY A 329 8.58 10.27 13.94
N THR A 330 9.35 9.19 13.82
CA THR A 330 10.82 9.22 13.93
C THR A 330 11.47 9.71 12.65
N ALA A 331 12.74 10.15 12.73
CA ALA A 331 13.53 10.50 11.55
C ALA A 331 13.61 9.33 10.54
N GLU A 332 13.74 8.11 11.03
CA GLU A 332 13.79 6.92 10.16
C GLU A 332 12.48 6.73 9.39
N THR A 333 11.34 6.81 10.06
CA THR A 333 10.02 6.76 9.42
C THR A 333 9.88 7.89 8.40
N SER A 334 10.26 9.12 8.77
CA SER A 334 10.16 10.31 7.91
C SER A 334 10.96 10.15 6.61
N PHE A 335 12.23 9.77 6.70
CA PHE A 335 13.10 9.61 5.52
C PHE A 335 12.70 8.40 4.66
N THR A 336 12.29 7.29 5.28
CA THR A 336 11.88 6.09 4.54
C THR A 336 10.60 6.34 3.74
N VAL A 337 9.58 6.93 4.37
CA VAL A 337 8.32 7.26 3.70
C VAL A 337 8.55 8.32 2.61
N ALA A 338 9.32 9.38 2.93
CA ALA A 338 9.64 10.44 1.97
C ALA A 338 10.36 9.92 0.73
N ALA A 339 11.37 9.06 0.90
CA ALA A 339 12.09 8.44 -0.22
C ALA A 339 11.20 7.51 -1.04
N GLY A 340 10.38 6.70 -0.40
CA GLY A 340 9.45 5.79 -1.07
C GLY A 340 8.41 6.51 -1.92
N LEU A 341 7.85 7.62 -1.40
CA LEU A 341 6.83 8.42 -2.08
C LEU A 341 7.40 9.43 -3.09
N ALA A 342 8.72 9.61 -3.19
CA ALA A 342 9.38 10.56 -4.10
C ALA A 342 9.35 10.09 -5.57
N GLN A 343 8.18 9.75 -6.07
CA GLN A 343 7.96 9.29 -7.45
C GLN A 343 6.48 9.49 -7.81
N VAL A 344 6.16 9.41 -9.11
CA VAL A 344 4.80 9.59 -9.65
C VAL A 344 4.23 8.21 -9.99
N GLY A 345 2.95 8.00 -9.68
CA GLY A 345 2.27 6.72 -9.85
C GLY A 345 1.45 6.58 -11.12
N GLU A 346 0.96 5.37 -11.35
CA GLU A 346 0.09 5.01 -12.46
C GLU A 346 -1.25 5.77 -12.46
N PHE A 347 -1.77 6.09 -11.28
CA PHE A 347 -3.00 6.88 -11.16
C PHE A 347 -2.87 8.31 -11.70
N SER A 348 -1.66 8.86 -11.70
CA SER A 348 -1.38 10.16 -12.29
C SER A 348 -1.62 10.16 -13.81
N PHE A 349 -1.32 9.05 -14.49
CA PHE A 349 -1.60 8.91 -15.92
C PHE A 349 -3.10 8.82 -16.19
N ILE A 350 -3.85 8.13 -15.33
CA ILE A 350 -5.32 8.04 -15.42
C ILE A 350 -5.94 9.43 -15.22
N LEU A 351 -5.46 10.17 -14.23
CA LEU A 351 -5.90 11.54 -13.96
C LEU A 351 -5.56 12.47 -15.13
N ALA A 352 -4.35 12.35 -15.68
CA ALA A 352 -3.91 13.13 -16.83
C ALA A 352 -4.74 12.81 -18.09
N GLN A 353 -5.00 11.53 -18.37
CA GLN A 353 -5.85 11.11 -19.48
C GLN A 353 -7.27 11.64 -19.35
N ALA A 354 -7.86 11.58 -18.16
CA ALA A 354 -9.17 12.13 -17.88
C ALA A 354 -9.19 13.67 -18.05
N GLY A 355 -8.15 14.36 -17.57
CA GLY A 355 -8.02 15.80 -17.74
C GLY A 355 -7.87 16.21 -19.21
N LEU A 356 -7.11 15.44 -20.00
CA LEU A 356 -6.92 15.66 -21.43
C LEU A 356 -8.23 15.44 -22.21
N SER A 357 -8.93 14.35 -21.94
CA SER A 357 -10.21 14.02 -22.60
C SER A 357 -11.32 15.02 -22.30
N LEU A 358 -11.29 15.67 -21.14
CA LEU A 358 -12.21 16.75 -20.76
C LEU A 358 -11.74 18.15 -21.21
N GLY A 359 -10.59 18.26 -21.89
CA GLY A 359 -10.04 19.54 -22.33
C GLY A 359 -9.57 20.45 -21.18
N LEU A 360 -9.27 19.89 -20.02
CA LEU A 360 -8.85 20.62 -18.81
C LEU A 360 -7.35 20.83 -18.72
N ILE A 361 -6.58 20.02 -19.45
CA ILE A 361 -5.13 20.14 -19.61
C ILE A 361 -4.73 20.05 -21.07
N SER A 362 -3.62 20.69 -21.40
CA SER A 362 -2.96 20.59 -22.70
C SER A 362 -2.17 19.28 -22.82
N GLN A 363 -1.79 18.96 -24.07
CA GLN A 363 -0.85 17.87 -24.35
C GLN A 363 0.51 18.10 -23.69
N ASP A 364 0.89 19.35 -23.46
CA ASP A 364 2.13 19.73 -22.78
C ASP A 364 2.14 19.24 -21.34
N ILE A 365 1.09 19.53 -20.56
CA ILE A 365 0.97 19.09 -19.17
C ILE A 365 0.91 17.56 -19.08
N TYR A 366 0.21 16.92 -20.03
CA TYR A 366 0.21 15.46 -20.12
C TYR A 366 1.64 14.91 -20.31
N SER A 367 2.42 15.50 -21.25
CA SER A 367 3.81 15.09 -21.53
C SER A 367 4.72 15.30 -20.32
N VAL A 368 4.56 16.42 -19.60
CA VAL A 368 5.30 16.71 -18.37
C VAL A 368 5.07 15.64 -17.29
N LEU A 369 3.82 15.23 -17.10
CA LEU A 369 3.48 14.19 -16.10
C LEU A 369 4.14 12.86 -16.45
N ILE A 370 4.12 12.45 -17.73
CA ILE A 370 4.78 11.22 -18.18
C ILE A 370 6.31 11.30 -17.97
N ILE A 371 6.94 12.38 -18.39
CA ILE A 371 8.39 12.57 -18.24
C ILE A 371 8.79 12.54 -16.76
N SER A 372 8.04 13.28 -15.93
CA SER A 372 8.29 13.35 -14.50
C SER A 372 8.14 11.98 -13.83
N ALA A 373 7.14 11.19 -14.25
CA ALA A 373 6.95 9.84 -13.77
C ALA A 373 8.10 8.92 -14.17
N LEU A 374 8.48 8.89 -15.44
CA LEU A 374 9.59 8.08 -15.93
C LEU A 374 10.89 8.35 -15.16
N ILE A 375 11.25 9.63 -15.03
CA ILE A 375 12.50 10.01 -14.36
C ILE A 375 12.41 9.70 -12.86
N SER A 376 11.31 10.03 -12.19
CA SER A 376 11.17 9.83 -10.74
C SER A 376 11.09 8.34 -10.36
N ILE A 377 10.41 7.51 -11.15
CA ILE A 377 10.38 6.06 -10.96
C ILE A 377 11.78 5.46 -11.13
N ALA A 378 12.54 5.91 -12.13
CA ALA A 378 13.90 5.46 -12.35
C ALA A 378 14.85 5.86 -11.21
N LEU A 379 14.66 7.03 -10.61
CA LEU A 379 15.48 7.55 -9.52
C LEU A 379 15.11 6.98 -8.14
N ASN A 380 13.88 6.50 -7.94
CA ASN A 380 13.35 6.10 -6.65
C ASN A 380 14.18 5.02 -5.92
N PRO A 381 14.70 3.94 -6.58
CA PRO A 381 15.56 2.97 -5.92
C PRO A 381 16.86 3.58 -5.35
N PHE A 382 17.39 4.60 -6.01
CA PHE A 382 18.60 5.30 -5.53
C PHE A 382 18.29 6.19 -4.33
N LEU A 383 17.15 6.86 -4.32
CA LEU A 383 16.67 7.65 -3.19
C LEU A 383 16.49 6.77 -1.94
N MET A 384 15.89 5.60 -2.08
CA MET A 384 15.72 4.66 -0.96
C MET A 384 17.07 4.16 -0.42
N LYS A 385 18.02 3.82 -1.30
CA LYS A 385 19.38 3.44 -0.88
C LYS A 385 20.14 4.57 -0.20
N ALA A 386 19.80 5.83 -0.46
CA ALA A 386 20.42 6.98 0.19
C ALA A 386 19.89 7.23 1.62
N VAL A 387 18.76 6.63 2.03
CA VAL A 387 18.14 6.83 3.35
C VAL A 387 19.11 6.57 4.51
N PRO A 388 19.85 5.44 4.60
CA PRO A 388 20.79 5.22 5.69
C PRO A 388 21.87 6.30 5.79
N SER A 389 22.40 6.75 4.64
CA SER A 389 23.40 7.82 4.58
C SER A 389 22.82 9.17 5.01
N ALA A 390 21.58 9.47 4.64
CA ALA A 390 20.87 10.67 5.07
C ALA A 390 20.63 10.67 6.59
N LEU A 391 20.20 9.55 7.15
CA LEU A 391 20.03 9.37 8.59
C LEU A 391 21.35 9.55 9.35
N SER A 392 22.43 8.91 8.88
CA SER A 392 23.76 9.07 9.48
C SER A 392 24.24 10.53 9.44
N ARG A 393 24.08 11.22 8.31
CA ARG A 393 24.46 12.65 8.21
C ARG A 393 23.63 13.54 9.14
N THR A 394 22.33 13.32 9.21
CA THR A 394 21.44 14.12 10.06
C THR A 394 21.69 13.85 11.54
N SER A 395 22.09 12.64 11.94
CA SER A 395 22.45 12.32 13.32
C SER A 395 23.69 13.08 13.82
N HIS A 396 24.60 13.48 12.93
CA HIS A 396 25.75 14.32 13.25
C HIS A 396 25.42 15.81 13.40
N ILE A 397 24.19 16.23 13.07
CA ILE A 397 23.69 17.61 13.26
C ILE A 397 22.72 17.62 14.44
N PRO A 398 23.16 17.93 15.68
CA PRO A 398 22.33 17.75 16.89
C PRO A 398 21.01 18.53 16.87
N SER A 399 21.01 19.73 16.29
CA SER A 399 19.81 20.59 16.19
C SER A 399 18.75 19.97 15.28
N LEU A 400 19.18 19.47 14.11
CA LEU A 400 18.28 18.82 13.14
C LEU A 400 17.78 17.48 13.66
N TRP A 401 18.68 16.67 14.24
CA TRP A 401 18.33 15.39 14.85
C TRP A 401 17.32 15.53 15.97
N LYS A 402 17.52 16.56 16.80
CA LYS A 402 16.58 16.90 17.87
C LYS A 402 15.22 17.30 17.29
N LEU A 403 15.19 18.19 16.30
CA LEU A 403 13.96 18.63 15.63
C LEU A 403 13.15 17.42 15.09
N LEU A 404 13.83 16.48 14.42
CA LEU A 404 13.19 15.32 13.79
C LEU A 404 12.69 14.26 14.79
N ASN A 405 13.22 14.20 16.01
CA ASN A 405 12.90 13.12 16.96
C ASN A 405 12.31 13.59 18.30
N ASP A 406 12.39 14.89 18.65
CA ASP A 406 11.95 15.38 19.97
C ASP A 406 10.46 15.11 20.22
N ARG A 407 9.64 15.27 19.18
CA ARG A 407 8.20 15.07 19.33
C ARG A 407 7.87 13.58 19.46
N ALA A 408 8.54 12.73 18.69
CA ALA A 408 8.46 11.29 18.83
C ALA A 408 8.84 10.84 20.24
N LYS A 409 9.97 11.34 20.76
CA LYS A 409 10.43 11.05 22.13
C LYS A 409 9.46 11.53 23.21
N LYS A 410 8.85 12.71 23.03
CA LYS A 410 7.86 13.23 24.00
C LYS A 410 6.59 12.38 24.01
N ILE A 411 6.05 12.04 22.83
CA ILE A 411 4.86 11.18 22.71
C ILE A 411 5.15 9.80 23.31
N ASP A 412 6.32 9.26 23.00
CA ASP A 412 6.76 7.97 23.49
C ASP A 412 6.93 8.00 25.03
N LYS A 413 7.53 9.05 25.59
CA LYS A 413 7.66 9.24 27.04
C LYS A 413 6.30 9.34 27.73
N THR A 414 5.35 10.09 27.16
CA THR A 414 4.01 10.22 27.74
C THR A 414 3.28 8.86 27.72
N ARG A 415 3.37 8.13 26.61
CA ARG A 415 2.82 6.77 26.52
C ARG A 415 3.46 5.81 27.50
N GLN A 416 4.79 5.91 27.69
CA GLN A 416 5.51 5.09 28.67
C GLN A 416 5.06 5.38 30.11
N GLU A 417 4.90 6.65 30.47
CA GLU A 417 4.40 7.02 31.78
C GLU A 417 2.97 6.52 32.03
N GLU A 418 2.12 6.56 31.00
CA GLU A 418 0.77 5.99 31.05
C GLU A 418 0.81 4.46 31.17
N THR A 419 1.63 3.78 30.33
CA THR A 419 1.82 2.34 30.37
C THR A 419 2.42 1.89 31.71
N ALA A 420 3.41 2.60 32.24
CA ALA A 420 4.00 2.29 33.52
C ALA A 420 2.99 2.47 34.68
N ARG A 421 2.13 3.49 34.64
CA ARG A 421 1.05 3.67 35.61
C ARG A 421 0.02 2.54 35.56
N GLN A 422 -0.38 2.12 34.35
CA GLN A 422 -1.29 0.98 34.15
C GLN A 422 -0.65 -0.33 34.61
N ALA A 423 0.61 -0.56 34.24
CA ALA A 423 1.36 -1.75 34.63
C ALA A 423 1.58 -1.86 36.15
N HIS A 424 1.73 -0.73 36.85
CA HIS A 424 1.80 -0.72 38.33
C HIS A 424 0.49 -1.13 39.01
N GLN A 425 -0.63 -1.05 38.31
CA GLN A 425 -1.95 -1.45 38.83
C GLN A 425 -2.28 -2.91 38.51
N LEU A 426 -1.46 -3.60 37.69
CA LEU A 426 -1.67 -5.01 37.41
C LEU A 426 -1.39 -5.88 38.64
N PRO A 427 -2.21 -6.89 38.91
CA PRO A 427 -1.90 -7.89 39.94
C PRO A 427 -0.56 -8.54 39.61
N ARG A 428 0.35 -8.61 40.57
CA ARG A 428 1.66 -9.26 40.41
C ARG A 428 1.61 -10.67 41.05
N PRO A 429 1.25 -11.70 40.28
CA PRO A 429 1.20 -13.06 40.80
C PRO A 429 2.61 -13.60 41.03
N LYS A 430 2.73 -14.51 41.99
CA LYS A 430 4.03 -15.12 42.36
C LYS A 430 4.67 -15.99 41.25
N GLN A 431 3.89 -16.40 40.26
CA GLN A 431 4.37 -17.17 39.09
C GLN A 431 3.78 -16.54 37.84
N SER A 432 4.48 -15.54 37.29
CA SER A 432 4.08 -14.90 36.03
C SER A 432 4.92 -15.37 34.85
N ALA A 433 4.28 -15.45 33.66
CA ALA A 433 4.92 -15.68 32.38
C ALA A 433 4.65 -14.50 31.44
N LEU A 434 5.71 -13.85 30.99
CA LEU A 434 5.60 -12.81 29.97
C LEU A 434 5.48 -13.44 28.60
N ILE A 435 4.58 -12.88 27.75
CA ILE A 435 4.38 -13.33 26.38
C ILE A 435 4.44 -12.11 25.47
N ALA A 436 5.46 -12.06 24.63
CA ALA A 436 5.66 -11.02 23.64
C ALA A 436 5.01 -11.41 22.31
N GLY A 437 4.00 -10.61 21.88
CA GLY A 437 3.15 -10.85 20.73
C GLY A 437 1.93 -11.74 21.07
N TYR A 438 0.72 -11.29 20.66
CA TYR A 438 -0.54 -12.03 20.90
C TYR A 438 -1.20 -12.49 19.60
N GLY A 439 -0.39 -12.82 18.60
CA GLY A 439 -0.82 -13.56 17.42
C GLY A 439 -1.20 -15.01 17.75
N PRO A 440 -1.47 -15.86 16.75
CA PRO A 440 -1.87 -17.26 16.99
C PRO A 440 -0.91 -18.05 17.90
N ALA A 441 0.40 -17.87 17.72
CA ALA A 441 1.42 -18.52 18.57
C ALA A 441 1.39 -17.98 20.01
N GLY A 442 1.24 -16.67 20.20
CA GLY A 442 1.13 -16.05 21.52
C GLY A 442 -0.13 -16.46 22.26
N GLN A 443 -1.25 -16.59 21.56
CA GLN A 443 -2.50 -17.11 22.14
C GLN A 443 -2.38 -18.56 22.59
N ALA A 444 -1.72 -19.39 21.78
CA ALA A 444 -1.44 -20.79 22.16
C ALA A 444 -0.51 -20.86 23.37
N ALA A 445 0.55 -20.04 23.38
CA ALA A 445 1.47 -19.93 24.52
C ALA A 445 0.75 -19.50 25.81
N ALA A 446 -0.13 -18.47 25.72
CA ALA A 446 -0.90 -17.99 26.86
C ALA A 446 -1.79 -19.08 27.48
N LYS A 447 -2.47 -19.85 26.62
CA LYS A 447 -3.27 -21.01 27.09
C LYS A 447 -2.42 -22.09 27.72
N ALA A 448 -1.26 -22.39 27.13
CA ALA A 448 -0.35 -23.42 27.63
C ALA A 448 0.20 -23.04 29.01
N VAL A 449 0.71 -21.84 29.21
CA VAL A 449 1.24 -21.39 30.50
C VAL A 449 0.16 -21.30 31.57
N SER A 450 -1.05 -20.87 31.21
CA SER A 450 -2.20 -20.84 32.12
C SER A 450 -2.58 -22.26 32.59
N SER A 451 -2.53 -23.26 31.70
CA SER A 451 -2.80 -24.66 32.09
C SER A 451 -1.74 -25.25 33.02
N CYS A 452 -0.52 -24.66 33.00
CA CYS A 452 0.59 -25.05 33.89
C CYS A 452 0.61 -24.23 35.20
N GLY A 453 -0.38 -23.38 35.45
CA GLY A 453 -0.50 -22.60 36.69
C GLY A 453 0.28 -21.28 36.70
N PHE A 454 0.74 -20.82 35.54
CA PHE A 454 1.34 -19.48 35.40
C PHE A 454 0.29 -18.45 34.97
N ASP A 455 0.42 -17.26 35.48
CA ASP A 455 -0.41 -16.13 35.05
C ASP A 455 0.24 -15.40 33.86
N PRO A 456 -0.39 -15.43 32.67
CA PRO A 456 0.15 -14.76 31.49
C PRO A 456 0.03 -13.23 31.60
N ILE A 457 1.11 -12.54 31.28
CA ILE A 457 1.15 -11.09 31.06
C ILE A 457 1.55 -10.87 29.61
N ILE A 458 0.67 -10.25 28.84
CA ILE A 458 0.86 -10.08 27.40
C ILE A 458 1.54 -8.74 27.12
N LEU A 459 2.55 -8.76 26.25
CA LEU A 459 3.18 -7.58 25.67
C LEU A 459 2.87 -7.54 24.18
N ASP A 460 2.26 -6.46 23.71
CA ASP A 460 1.97 -6.31 22.29
C ASP A 460 2.07 -4.83 21.86
N MET A 461 2.47 -4.59 20.61
CA MET A 461 2.49 -3.26 20.01
C MET A 461 1.15 -2.89 19.35
N ASN A 462 0.20 -3.81 19.28
CA ASN A 462 -1.12 -3.57 18.74
C ASN A 462 -2.08 -3.13 19.85
N LEU A 463 -2.49 -1.85 19.79
CA LEU A 463 -3.38 -1.24 20.78
C LEU A 463 -4.77 -1.90 20.82
N ASP A 464 -5.27 -2.38 19.67
CA ASP A 464 -6.57 -3.05 19.60
C ASP A 464 -6.52 -4.40 20.33
N THR A 465 -5.40 -5.13 20.20
CA THR A 465 -5.13 -6.36 20.95
C THR A 465 -5.11 -6.08 22.45
N ILE A 466 -4.39 -5.04 22.89
CA ILE A 466 -4.33 -4.65 24.30
C ILE A 466 -5.72 -4.27 24.82
N THR A 467 -6.46 -3.45 24.09
CA THR A 467 -7.82 -3.04 24.47
C THR A 467 -8.78 -4.25 24.58
N LEU A 468 -8.63 -5.22 23.68
CA LEU A 468 -9.41 -6.47 23.72
C LEU A 468 -9.08 -7.30 24.97
N LEU A 469 -7.79 -7.43 25.30
CA LEU A 469 -7.30 -8.18 26.47
C LEU A 469 -7.74 -7.53 27.78
N GLU A 470 -7.69 -6.21 27.87
CA GLU A 470 -8.19 -5.44 29.02
C GLU A 470 -9.69 -5.69 29.26
N ARG A 471 -10.51 -5.72 28.19
CA ARG A 471 -11.93 -6.08 28.30
C ARG A 471 -12.14 -7.51 28.79
N GLN A 472 -11.24 -8.42 28.46
CA GLN A 472 -11.24 -9.81 28.92
C GLN A 472 -10.60 -9.98 30.31
N LYS A 473 -10.12 -8.90 30.91
CA LYS A 473 -9.40 -8.89 32.20
C LYS A 473 -8.11 -9.72 32.19
N ILE A 474 -7.47 -9.84 31.03
CA ILE A 474 -6.16 -10.47 30.86
C ILE A 474 -5.11 -9.35 31.01
N PRO A 475 -4.12 -9.50 31.91
CA PRO A 475 -3.06 -8.53 32.08
C PRO A 475 -2.30 -8.31 30.77
N ALA A 476 -2.27 -7.07 30.30
CA ALA A 476 -1.61 -6.72 29.04
C ALA A 476 -0.90 -5.37 29.16
N VAL A 477 0.24 -5.25 28.50
CA VAL A 477 1.08 -4.04 28.48
C VAL A 477 1.35 -3.67 27.03
N TYR A 478 1.01 -2.45 26.66
CA TYR A 478 1.32 -1.90 25.34
C TYR A 478 2.79 -1.46 25.31
N GLY A 479 3.56 -1.91 24.31
CA GLY A 479 4.90 -1.40 24.10
C GLY A 479 5.81 -2.31 23.30
N ASP A 480 6.98 -1.76 22.98
CA ASP A 480 8.05 -2.45 22.26
C ASP A 480 8.87 -3.30 23.24
N ILE A 481 8.95 -4.59 22.97
CA ILE A 481 9.66 -5.57 23.81
C ILE A 481 11.18 -5.41 23.81
N THR A 482 11.77 -4.69 22.87
CA THR A 482 13.22 -4.42 22.85
C THR A 482 13.63 -3.42 23.93
N ARG A 483 12.67 -2.76 24.56
CA ARG A 483 12.91 -1.69 25.54
C ARG A 483 12.89 -2.21 26.97
N GLU A 484 13.96 -1.95 27.70
CA GLU A 484 14.09 -2.33 29.12
C GLU A 484 12.99 -1.76 30.03
N ASP A 485 12.55 -0.52 29.79
CA ASP A 485 11.53 0.14 30.61
C ASP A 485 10.14 -0.53 30.44
N ILE A 486 9.80 -0.99 29.25
CA ILE A 486 8.58 -1.78 28.98
C ILE A 486 8.67 -3.16 29.65
N LEU A 487 9.81 -3.83 29.52
CA LEU A 487 10.04 -5.11 30.20
C LEU A 487 9.98 -4.98 31.72
N LYS A 488 10.53 -3.89 32.28
CA LYS A 488 10.41 -3.58 33.73
C LYS A 488 8.94 -3.34 34.12
N ALA A 489 8.22 -2.54 33.34
CA ALA A 489 6.80 -2.28 33.57
C ALA A 489 5.97 -3.56 33.54
N ALA A 490 6.26 -4.47 32.60
CA ALA A 490 5.61 -5.77 32.50
C ALA A 490 6.00 -6.77 33.62
N GLY A 491 7.01 -6.43 34.46
CA GLY A 491 7.39 -7.25 35.60
C GLY A 491 8.39 -8.37 35.28
N VAL A 492 9.23 -8.20 34.27
CA VAL A 492 10.24 -9.19 33.86
C VAL A 492 11.15 -9.64 35.00
N GLN A 493 11.46 -8.72 35.94
CA GLN A 493 12.32 -8.99 37.10
C GLN A 493 11.76 -10.06 38.07
N GLN A 494 10.43 -10.26 38.03
CA GLN A 494 9.72 -11.20 38.92
C GLN A 494 9.11 -12.38 38.15
N SER A 495 9.22 -12.36 36.81
CA SER A 495 8.69 -13.41 35.94
C SER A 495 9.62 -14.62 35.89
N ALA A 496 9.04 -15.82 35.81
CA ALA A 496 9.80 -17.04 35.65
C ALA A 496 10.09 -17.37 34.18
N LEU A 497 9.16 -17.00 33.29
CA LEU A 497 9.21 -17.34 31.87
C LEU A 497 9.04 -16.07 31.03
N PHE A 498 9.76 -16.01 29.91
CA PHE A 498 9.55 -15.03 28.84
C PHE A 498 9.44 -15.74 27.49
N ILE A 499 8.29 -15.63 26.85
CA ILE A 499 7.97 -16.31 25.60
C ILE A 499 7.85 -15.27 24.50
N ILE A 500 8.76 -15.30 23.55
CA ILE A 500 8.86 -14.33 22.47
C ILE A 500 8.29 -14.93 21.20
N THR A 501 7.11 -14.45 20.78
CA THR A 501 6.40 -14.93 19.58
C THR A 501 6.36 -13.92 18.44
N VAL A 502 7.15 -12.85 18.54
CA VAL A 502 7.26 -11.86 17.47
C VAL A 502 7.98 -12.41 16.24
N PRO A 503 7.65 -11.98 15.02
CA PRO A 503 8.22 -12.55 13.79
C PRO A 503 9.70 -12.20 13.56
N SER A 504 10.19 -11.08 14.10
CA SER A 504 11.54 -10.56 13.88
C SER A 504 12.53 -11.22 14.84
N ALA A 505 13.46 -12.02 14.31
CA ALA A 505 14.54 -12.62 15.09
C ALA A 505 15.46 -11.57 15.71
N ALA A 506 15.72 -10.44 15.04
CA ALA A 506 16.51 -9.34 15.58
C ALA A 506 15.84 -8.71 16.80
N ALA A 507 14.53 -8.40 16.72
CA ALA A 507 13.77 -7.87 17.85
C ALA A 507 13.69 -8.88 19.02
N ALA A 508 13.57 -10.17 18.70
CA ALA A 508 13.57 -11.23 19.71
C ALA A 508 14.93 -11.32 20.44
N ALA A 509 16.04 -11.21 19.71
CA ALA A 509 17.38 -11.19 20.29
C ALA A 509 17.61 -9.97 21.18
N GLU A 510 17.27 -8.76 20.71
CA GLU A 510 17.37 -7.53 21.52
C GLU A 510 16.52 -7.64 22.80
N ALA A 511 15.28 -8.13 22.69
CA ALA A 511 14.41 -8.32 23.84
C ALA A 511 14.97 -9.36 24.83
N ALA A 512 15.57 -10.44 24.33
CA ALA A 512 16.19 -11.47 25.17
C ALA A 512 17.41 -10.91 25.93
N ILE A 513 18.28 -10.15 25.27
CA ILE A 513 19.45 -9.47 25.90
C ILE A 513 18.95 -8.55 27.02
N ALA A 514 17.99 -7.67 26.70
CA ALA A 514 17.42 -6.74 27.66
C ALA A 514 16.75 -7.47 28.86
N ALA A 515 16.02 -8.53 28.60
CA ALA A 515 15.36 -9.34 29.62
C ALA A 515 16.37 -10.06 30.53
N LYS A 516 17.43 -10.66 29.96
CA LYS A 516 18.52 -11.31 30.72
C LYS A 516 19.32 -10.33 31.57
N HIS A 517 19.52 -9.10 31.08
CA HIS A 517 20.13 -8.03 31.87
C HIS A 517 19.31 -7.68 33.11
N LEU A 518 17.97 -7.71 33.01
CA LEU A 518 17.05 -7.38 34.09
C LEU A 518 16.78 -8.57 35.03
N ASN A 519 16.82 -9.80 34.53
CA ASN A 519 16.59 -11.03 35.25
C ASN A 519 17.45 -12.15 34.65
N PRO A 520 18.66 -12.40 35.19
CA PRO A 520 19.56 -13.43 34.66
C PRO A 520 19.00 -14.86 34.72
N ASP A 521 18.12 -15.15 35.69
CA ASP A 521 17.53 -16.48 35.91
C ASP A 521 16.31 -16.76 35.04
N LEU A 522 15.88 -15.77 34.23
CA LEU A 522 14.70 -15.88 33.38
C LEU A 522 14.87 -16.94 32.29
N THR A 523 13.92 -17.86 32.21
CA THR A 523 13.88 -18.83 31.11
C THR A 523 13.19 -18.21 29.90
N ILE A 524 13.90 -18.14 28.77
CA ILE A 524 13.44 -17.50 27.54
C ILE A 524 13.17 -18.52 26.46
N TYR A 525 11.94 -18.49 25.92
CA TYR A 525 11.52 -19.22 24.73
C TYR A 525 11.38 -18.21 23.59
N ALA A 526 11.93 -18.53 22.41
CA ALA A 526 11.70 -17.72 21.22
C ALA A 526 11.36 -18.60 20.03
N ARG A 527 10.50 -18.08 19.15
CA ARG A 527 10.27 -18.69 17.84
C ARG A 527 11.05 -17.96 16.77
N THR A 528 11.50 -18.68 15.75
CA THR A 528 12.02 -18.10 14.53
C THR A 528 11.54 -18.89 13.32
N ARG A 529 11.51 -18.22 12.17
CA ARG A 529 11.12 -18.83 10.90
C ARG A 529 12.29 -19.54 10.23
N PHE A 530 13.50 -18.95 10.33
CA PHE A 530 14.66 -19.41 9.58
C PHE A 530 15.73 -20.02 10.51
N PHE A 531 16.27 -21.14 10.13
CA PHE A 531 17.35 -21.81 10.86
C PHE A 531 18.63 -20.96 10.99
N GLN A 532 18.89 -20.09 10.00
CA GLN A 532 20.03 -19.17 10.02
C GLN A 532 19.99 -18.14 11.15
N ASP A 533 18.83 -17.89 11.78
CA ASP A 533 18.69 -16.95 12.89
C ASP A 533 19.06 -17.56 14.24
N ARG A 534 19.31 -18.87 14.29
CA ARG A 534 19.64 -19.60 15.50
C ARG A 534 20.85 -19.05 16.26
N PRO A 535 22.00 -18.81 15.63
CA PRO A 535 23.16 -18.27 16.34
C PRO A 535 22.86 -16.93 17.01
N LEU A 536 22.11 -16.05 16.33
CA LEU A 536 21.72 -14.75 16.86
C LEU A 536 20.89 -14.86 18.15
N LEU A 537 19.98 -15.82 18.22
CA LEU A 537 19.12 -16.05 19.40
C LEU A 537 19.87 -16.77 20.52
N GLU A 538 20.77 -17.71 20.20
CA GLU A 538 21.63 -18.40 21.17
C GLU A 538 22.60 -17.40 21.84
N ASP A 539 23.25 -16.54 21.05
CA ASP A 539 24.14 -15.48 21.55
C ASP A 539 23.40 -14.45 22.42
N ALA A 540 22.12 -14.22 22.14
CA ALA A 540 21.25 -13.37 22.94
C ALA A 540 20.77 -13.99 24.26
N GLY A 541 21.12 -15.26 24.54
CA GLY A 541 20.77 -15.95 25.78
C GLY A 541 19.38 -16.58 25.80
N VAL A 542 18.79 -16.88 24.64
CA VAL A 542 17.53 -17.64 24.53
C VAL A 542 17.77 -19.09 24.91
N ASN A 543 16.96 -19.62 25.83
CA ASN A 543 17.13 -20.99 26.33
C ASN A 543 16.52 -22.03 25.39
N HIS A 544 15.38 -21.71 24.78
CA HIS A 544 14.66 -22.63 23.90
C HIS A 544 14.25 -21.91 22.62
N ILE A 545 14.70 -22.40 21.47
CA ILE A 545 14.40 -21.85 20.17
C ILE A 545 13.51 -22.85 19.41
N LEU A 546 12.35 -22.39 18.97
CA LEU A 546 11.41 -23.17 18.17
C LEU A 546 11.46 -22.68 16.71
N PHE A 547 11.66 -23.62 15.80
CA PHE A 547 11.59 -23.35 14.37
C PHE A 547 10.20 -23.64 13.85
N GLU A 548 9.62 -22.70 13.11
CA GLU A 548 8.27 -22.86 12.54
C GLU A 548 8.21 -24.06 11.58
N GLU A 549 9.24 -24.25 10.75
CA GLU A 549 9.31 -25.36 9.80
C GLU A 549 9.41 -26.73 10.47
N ASP A 550 10.21 -26.86 11.52
CA ASP A 550 10.34 -28.11 12.27
C ASP A 550 9.05 -28.48 13.01
N ALA A 551 8.39 -27.49 13.63
CA ALA A 551 7.12 -27.69 14.30
C ALA A 551 6.01 -28.13 13.32
N ILE A 552 5.99 -27.56 12.11
CA ILE A 552 5.06 -27.99 11.05
C ILE A 552 5.41 -29.40 10.57
N ALA A 553 6.70 -29.71 10.37
CA ALA A 553 7.14 -31.02 9.90
C ALA A 553 6.82 -32.14 10.94
N GLU A 554 7.07 -31.91 12.22
CA GLU A 554 6.71 -32.82 13.28
C GLU A 554 5.20 -33.03 13.38
N THR A 555 4.41 -31.94 13.35
CA THR A 555 2.95 -32.01 13.37
C THR A 555 2.42 -32.79 12.17
N LEU A 556 2.95 -32.55 10.98
CA LEU A 556 2.58 -33.26 9.75
C LEU A 556 2.91 -34.77 9.86
N ALA A 557 4.10 -35.08 10.37
CA ALA A 557 4.51 -36.48 10.56
C ALA A 557 3.61 -37.22 11.57
N GLU A 558 3.18 -36.53 12.61
CA GLU A 558 2.25 -37.08 13.62
C GLU A 558 0.84 -37.30 13.06
N PHE A 559 0.35 -36.34 12.27
CA PHE A 559 -0.92 -36.48 11.54
C PHE A 559 -0.91 -37.69 10.60
N ILE A 560 0.15 -37.82 9.78
CA ILE A 560 0.31 -38.93 8.84
C ILE A 560 0.34 -40.27 9.61
N LYS A 561 1.12 -40.38 10.69
CA LYS A 561 1.18 -41.59 11.52
C LYS A 561 -0.19 -41.93 12.09
N THR A 562 -0.91 -40.95 12.59
CA THR A 562 -2.23 -41.16 13.22
C THR A 562 -3.27 -41.62 12.19
N ASP A 563 -3.27 -41.05 10.99
CA ASP A 563 -4.20 -41.38 9.91
C ASP A 563 -3.91 -42.77 9.32
N LEU A 564 -2.64 -43.11 9.12
CA LEU A 564 -2.24 -44.43 8.63
C LEU A 564 -2.55 -45.52 9.67
N ASN A 565 -2.41 -45.25 10.97
CA ASN A 565 -2.77 -46.18 12.02
C ASN A 565 -4.29 -46.39 12.12
N LYS A 566 -5.10 -45.35 11.92
CA LYS A 566 -6.58 -45.48 11.84
C LYS A 566 -7.00 -46.34 10.64
N THR A 567 -6.34 -46.13 9.49
CA THR A 567 -6.64 -46.90 8.28
C THR A 567 -6.26 -48.37 8.43
N LYS A 568 -5.13 -48.68 9.10
CA LYS A 568 -4.74 -50.07 9.42
C LYS A 568 -5.68 -50.75 10.41
N SER A 569 -6.18 -50.04 11.44
CA SER A 569 -7.15 -50.60 12.38
C SER A 569 -8.52 -50.86 11.78
N ALA A 570 -8.92 -50.05 10.78
CA ALA A 570 -10.16 -50.28 10.03
C ALA A 570 -10.08 -51.45 9.06
N SER A 571 -8.90 -51.72 8.46
CA SER A 571 -8.68 -52.87 7.57
C SER A 571 -8.46 -54.22 8.30
N CYS A 572 -8.23 -54.25 9.61
CA CYS A 572 -8.17 -55.46 10.40
C CYS A 572 -9.52 -55.87 11.01
N GLN A 573 -10.56 -55.08 10.85
CA GLN A 573 -11.92 -55.37 11.33
C GLN A 573 -12.90 -55.73 10.18
N SER A 574 -12.42 -55.72 8.94
CA SER A 574 -13.14 -56.26 7.77
C SER A 574 -12.55 -57.61 7.35
#